data_16dae53eaa209930d6ac5650937b8035
#
_entry.id   16dae53eaa209930d6ac5650937b8035
#
_cell.length_a   1.000
_cell.length_b   1.000
_cell.length_c   1.000
_cell.angle_alpha   90.00
_cell.angle_beta   90.00
_cell.angle_gamma   90.00
#
_symmetry.space_group_name_H-M   'P 1'
#
loop_
_entity.id
_entity.type
_entity.pdbx_description
1 polymer ?
#
loop_
_entity_poly.entity_id
_entity_poly.type
_entity_poly.pdbx_seq_one_letter_code
_entity_poly.pdbx_strand_id
1 'polypeptide(L)' 'MNLGFLFLKSISTGVITTDEMNWVTSNQPHFSRVEEATALKLGRLLDRGLIHIGCRL' A
#
# COMPACT_ATOMS: atom_id res chain seq x y z
N MET A 1 -2.18 -12.19 -1.13
CA MET A 1 -2.18 -10.92 -0.37
C MET A 1 -3.42 -10.13 -0.75
N ASN A 2 -3.99 -9.42 0.19
CA ASN A 2 -5.22 -8.64 0.00
C ASN A 2 -4.88 -7.16 0.18
N LEU A 3 -5.33 -6.31 -0.74
CA LEU A 3 -4.99 -4.89 -0.71
C LEU A 3 -5.54 -4.18 0.53
N GLY A 4 -6.75 -4.49 0.95
CA GLY A 4 -7.32 -3.90 2.15
C GLY A 4 -6.53 -4.26 3.40
N PHE A 5 -6.11 -5.52 3.52
CA PHE A 5 -5.28 -5.98 4.62
C PHE A 5 -3.90 -5.31 4.60
N LEU A 6 -3.31 -5.22 3.41
CA LEU A 6 -2.03 -4.55 3.20
C LEU A 6 -2.12 -3.08 3.62
N PHE A 7 -3.20 -2.40 3.24
CA PHE A 7 -3.44 -1.01 3.61
C PHE A 7 -3.50 -0.85 5.12
N LEU A 8 -4.27 -1.71 5.80
CA LEU A 8 -4.39 -1.66 7.25
C LEU A 8 -3.06 -1.89 7.94
N LYS A 9 -2.28 -2.85 7.47
CA LYS A 9 -0.94 -3.10 8.02
C LYS A 9 -0.03 -1.90 7.85
N SER A 10 -0.08 -1.27 6.70
CA SER A 10 0.78 -0.12 6.40
C SER A 10 0.46 1.07 7.30
N ILE A 11 -0.82 1.39 7.50
CA ILE A 11 -1.17 2.52 8.37
C ILE A 11 -0.96 2.19 9.84
N SER A 12 -1.11 0.93 10.24
CA SER A 12 -0.90 0.51 11.62
C SER A 12 0.58 0.56 12.02
N THR A 13 1.46 0.21 11.13
CA THR A 13 2.90 0.15 11.39
C THR A 13 3.66 1.38 10.91
N GLY A 14 3.05 2.15 10.02
CA GLY A 14 3.72 3.29 9.38
C GLY A 14 4.71 2.85 8.30
N VAL A 15 4.70 1.58 7.92
CA VAL A 15 5.67 1.01 6.98
C VAL A 15 4.96 0.14 5.96
N ILE A 16 5.36 0.28 4.69
CA ILE A 16 5.00 -0.65 3.63
C ILE A 16 6.30 -1.24 3.09
N THR A 17 6.36 -2.57 2.94
CA THR A 17 7.59 -3.22 2.47
C THR A 17 7.73 -3.07 0.96
N THR A 18 8.97 -3.23 0.47
CA THR A 18 9.25 -3.20 -0.97
C THR A 18 8.46 -4.28 -1.70
N ASP A 19 8.37 -5.48 -1.12
CA ASP A 19 7.59 -6.58 -1.69
C ASP A 19 6.12 -6.22 -1.80
N GLU A 20 5.57 -5.57 -0.78
CA GLU A 20 4.17 -5.12 -0.79
C GLU A 20 3.93 -4.07 -1.86
N MET A 21 4.83 -3.11 -2.00
CA MET A 21 4.75 -2.11 -3.07
C MET A 21 4.81 -2.74 -4.45
N ASN A 22 5.72 -3.70 -4.64
CA ASN A 22 5.83 -4.43 -5.90
C ASN A 22 4.56 -5.20 -6.21
N TRP A 23 3.95 -5.81 -5.21
CA TRP A 23 2.69 -6.50 -5.37
C TRP A 23 1.58 -5.55 -5.81
N VAL A 24 1.47 -4.38 -5.18
CA VAL A 24 0.47 -3.37 -5.54
C VAL A 24 0.65 -2.93 -6.98
N THR A 25 1.88 -2.61 -7.37
CA THR A 25 2.19 -2.15 -8.71
C THR A 25 1.88 -3.23 -9.76
N SER A 26 2.24 -4.48 -9.47
CA SER A 26 2.02 -5.59 -10.38
C SER A 26 0.54 -5.92 -10.57
N ASN A 27 -0.29 -5.68 -9.57
CA ASN A 27 -1.71 -6.00 -9.60
C ASN A 27 -2.59 -4.79 -9.96
N GLN A 28 -2.00 -3.61 -10.13
CA GLN A 28 -2.73 -2.38 -10.40
C GLN A 28 -3.72 -2.49 -11.57
N PRO A 29 -3.35 -3.11 -12.70
CA PRO A 29 -4.29 -3.24 -13.82
C PRO A 29 -5.51 -4.12 -13.53
N HIS A 30 -5.46 -4.89 -12.46
CA HIS A 30 -6.54 -5.83 -12.09
C HIS A 30 -7.40 -5.33 -10.93
N PHE A 31 -7.11 -4.15 -10.40
CA PHE A 31 -7.84 -3.60 -9.26
C PHE A 31 -9.23 -3.13 -9.69
N SER A 32 -10.22 -3.40 -8.83
CA SER A 32 -11.54 -2.79 -8.93
C SER A 32 -11.45 -1.29 -8.58
N ARG A 33 -12.55 -0.56 -8.77
CA ARG A 33 -12.60 0.87 -8.40
C ARG A 33 -12.29 1.11 -6.95
N VAL A 34 -12.81 0.25 -6.07
CA VAL A 34 -12.56 0.36 -4.63
C VAL A 34 -11.09 0.13 -4.33
N GLU A 35 -10.50 -0.88 -4.97
CA GLU A 35 -9.09 -1.18 -4.79
C GLU A 35 -8.20 -0.06 -5.33
N GLU A 36 -8.55 0.51 -6.47
CA GLU A 36 -7.83 1.67 -7.02
C GLU A 36 -7.84 2.85 -6.05
N ALA A 37 -8.98 3.12 -5.44
CA ALA A 37 -9.09 4.20 -4.45
C ALA A 37 -8.18 3.93 -3.25
N THR A 38 -8.11 2.68 -2.80
CA THR A 38 -7.23 2.28 -1.70
C THR A 38 -5.76 2.46 -2.08
N ALA A 39 -5.39 2.05 -3.30
CA ALA A 39 -4.02 2.21 -3.79
C ALA A 39 -3.63 3.68 -3.90
N LEU A 40 -4.54 4.54 -4.33
CA LEU A 40 -4.31 5.98 -4.37
C LEU A 40 -4.07 6.55 -2.97
N LYS A 41 -4.83 6.11 -1.98
CA LYS A 41 -4.62 6.53 -0.59
C LYS A 41 -3.23 6.14 -0.11
N LEU A 42 -2.78 4.93 -0.43
CA LEU A 42 -1.42 4.51 -0.09
C LEU A 42 -0.38 5.45 -0.69
N GLY A 43 -0.53 5.78 -1.97
CA GLY A 43 0.38 6.70 -2.65
C GLY A 43 0.41 8.06 -1.98
N ARG A 44 -0.74 8.59 -1.60
CA ARG A 44 -0.82 9.88 -0.90
C ARG A 44 -0.16 9.84 0.46
N LEU A 45 -0.34 8.75 1.20
CA LEU A 45 0.30 8.60 2.50
C LEU A 45 1.82 8.57 2.37
N LEU A 46 2.33 7.89 1.34
CA LEU A 46 3.76 7.88 1.04
C LEU A 46 4.27 9.29 0.69
N ASP A 47 3.54 10.02 -0.15
CA ASP A 47 3.90 11.36 -0.57
C ASP A 47 3.95 12.33 0.61
N ARG A 48 3.08 12.15 1.59
CA ARG A 48 3.02 12.99 2.78
C ARG A 48 3.99 12.56 3.87
N GLY A 49 4.65 11.43 3.68
CA GLY A 49 5.57 10.90 4.68
C GLY A 49 4.88 10.28 5.88
N LEU A 50 3.59 9.96 5.78
CA LEU A 50 2.84 9.33 6.86
C LEU A 50 3.12 7.84 6.96
N ILE A 51 3.50 7.22 5.86
CA ILE A 51 4.05 5.86 5.83
C ILE A 51 5.33 5.90 5.02
N HIS A 52 6.20 4.92 5.24
CA HIS A 52 7.49 4.83 4.58
C HIS A 52 7.70 3.45 4.00
N ILE A 53 8.47 3.37 2.91
CA ILE A 53 8.91 2.09 2.35
C ILE A 53 10.10 1.62 3.16
N GLY A 54 10.05 0.37 3.65
CA GLY A 54 11.14 -0.17 4.45
C GLY A 54 10.89 -1.59 4.91
N CYS A 55 11.58 -2.00 5.96
CA CYS A 55 11.40 -3.31 6.57
C CYS A 55 10.44 -3.21 7.74
N ARG A 56 9.51 -4.16 7.79
CA ARG A 56 8.60 -4.31 8.92
C ARG A 56 9.13 -5.42 9.80
N LEU A 57 9.59 -5.07 10.96
CA LEU A 57 10.13 -6.03 11.91
C LEU A 57 9.10 -6.46 12.94
#